data_c55e6dc8915dd9b87ff1b2b661de410a
#
_entry.id   c55e6dc8915dd9b87ff1b2b661de410a
#
_cell.length_a   1.000
_cell.length_b   1.000
_cell.length_c   1.000
_cell.angle_alpha   90.00
_cell.angle_beta   90.00
_cell.angle_gamma   90.00
#
_symmetry.space_group_name_H-M   'P 1'
#
loop_
_entity.id
_entity.type
_entity.pdbx_description
1 polymer ?
#
loop_
_entity_poly.entity_id
_entity_poly.type
_entity_poly.pdbx_seq_one_letter_code
_entity_poly.pdbx_strand_id
1 'polypeptide(L)'
;DTHFTYLGDSLTAYRETGGTAGTATIVEEAWNHQSFYGNPSMIKWFRRTDGTFSFDYSWYDRWVSYAVRLGILNPSAGIGSIQCYSIVPWENQIGYTDLASGQYRTERFTPGTREWNILWKEFLTDFLNHSEEMGWLDLTYIAMDERKIEELIPAVDLIHSVRSEKSGKRFRIFSALNYNRQNDPSFTDRIDDISVALCHIDQESSLFRRFTAHRRTLGLKTTIYNCTGIYPGSFLYNDPAENEWMMWYTLAQGADGFLRWAWDNWTDDPLGGNSYSAFEPGDCWYVYPAARLASDYSSPHAQPAERITSCAYCLSSPRCEMLKKGIRDVAKAKYLMSRDTEMSKRINELLETLRRPHECINKYGSAAPASEKDA
;
A
#
# COMPACT_ATOMS: atom_id res chain seq x y z
N ASP A 1 -3.89 24.46 -2.10
CA ASP A 1 -5.03 23.99 -2.89
C ASP A 1 -4.60 23.32 -4.20
N THR A 2 -3.59 23.80 -4.90
CA THR A 2 -3.07 23.21 -6.15
C THR A 2 -2.66 21.74 -5.98
N HIS A 3 -1.93 21.39 -4.91
CA HIS A 3 -1.56 20.01 -4.61
C HIS A 3 -2.78 19.07 -4.52
N PHE A 4 -3.83 19.48 -3.80
CA PHE A 4 -5.05 18.67 -3.69
C PHE A 4 -5.82 18.55 -5.00
N THR A 5 -5.67 19.49 -5.94
CA THR A 5 -6.23 19.36 -7.28
C THR A 5 -5.57 18.22 -8.04
N TYR A 6 -4.23 18.21 -8.11
CA TYR A 6 -3.49 17.13 -8.79
C TYR A 6 -3.64 15.78 -8.10
N LEU A 7 -3.59 15.77 -6.77
CA LEU A 7 -3.85 14.59 -5.98
C LEU A 7 -5.26 14.04 -6.25
N GLY A 8 -6.26 14.92 -6.37
CA GLY A 8 -7.64 14.55 -6.67
C GLY A 8 -7.80 13.90 -8.03
N ASP A 9 -7.08 14.37 -9.02
CA ASP A 9 -7.08 13.79 -10.35
C ASP A 9 -6.54 12.34 -10.31
N SER A 10 -5.40 12.15 -9.66
CA SER A 10 -4.78 10.83 -9.49
C SER A 10 -5.66 9.89 -8.66
N LEU A 11 -6.16 10.36 -7.52
CA LEU A 11 -7.03 9.56 -6.64
C LEU A 11 -8.37 9.22 -7.29
N THR A 12 -8.90 10.07 -8.17
CA THR A 12 -10.10 9.76 -8.96
C THR A 12 -9.83 8.61 -9.91
N ALA A 13 -8.71 8.64 -10.63
CA ALA A 13 -8.28 7.54 -11.48
C ALA A 13 -8.06 6.24 -10.68
N TYR A 14 -7.48 6.34 -9.47
CA TYR A 14 -7.33 5.21 -8.56
C TYR A 14 -8.69 4.64 -8.12
N ARG A 15 -9.62 5.48 -7.69
CA ARG A 15 -10.98 5.05 -7.32
C ARG A 15 -11.67 4.30 -8.46
N GLU A 16 -11.49 4.74 -9.71
CA GLU A 16 -12.08 4.08 -10.89
C GLU A 16 -11.54 2.67 -11.14
N THR A 17 -10.39 2.31 -10.58
CA THR A 17 -9.93 0.92 -10.57
C THR A 17 -10.70 0.05 -9.58
N GLY A 18 -11.43 0.63 -8.65
CA GLY A 18 -12.03 -0.04 -7.50
C GLY A 18 -11.15 -0.02 -6.25
N GLY A 19 -10.08 0.78 -6.26
CA GLY A 19 -9.17 0.93 -5.12
C GLY A 19 -9.86 1.54 -3.90
N THR A 20 -9.60 0.94 -2.73
CA THR A 20 -10.21 1.31 -1.43
C THR A 20 -9.17 1.46 -0.33
N ALA A 21 -7.90 1.50 -0.66
CA ALA A 21 -6.82 1.76 0.30
C ALA A 21 -6.24 3.15 0.10
N GLY A 22 -5.93 3.83 1.18
CA GLY A 22 -5.23 5.10 1.17
C GLY A 22 -3.99 5.03 2.06
N THR A 23 -2.87 5.54 1.57
CA THR A 23 -1.62 5.62 2.32
C THR A 23 -1.49 6.98 2.99
N ALA A 24 -1.15 7.00 4.27
CA ALA A 24 -0.82 8.20 5.02
C ALA A 24 0.55 8.04 5.68
N THR A 25 1.39 9.07 5.61
CA THR A 25 2.66 9.10 6.32
C THR A 25 2.47 9.69 7.71
N ILE A 26 2.78 8.92 8.76
CA ILE A 26 2.71 9.36 10.16
C ILE A 26 4.07 9.84 10.68
N VAL A 27 5.12 9.59 9.91
CA VAL A 27 6.48 10.09 10.13
C VAL A 27 7.05 10.60 8.81
N GLU A 28 8.06 11.46 8.90
CA GLU A 28 8.79 11.93 7.73
C GLU A 28 9.68 10.80 7.17
N GLU A 29 9.80 10.74 5.85
CA GLU A 29 10.69 9.81 5.15
C GLU A 29 10.52 8.33 5.57
N ALA A 30 9.26 7.89 5.68
CA ALA A 30 8.96 6.52 6.08
C ALA A 30 9.68 5.45 5.24
N TRP A 31 10.03 5.76 3.98
CA TRP A 31 10.70 4.88 3.01
C TRP A 31 12.11 5.34 2.61
N ASN A 32 12.75 6.20 3.39
CA ASN A 32 14.14 6.62 3.16
C ASN A 32 14.41 7.05 1.71
N HIS A 33 13.77 8.14 1.27
CA HIS A 33 13.97 8.75 -0.05
C HIS A 33 13.66 7.84 -1.25
N GLN A 34 12.76 6.85 -1.10
CA GLN A 34 12.30 6.03 -2.22
C GLN A 34 11.30 6.74 -3.15
N SER A 35 10.97 8.00 -2.89
CA SER A 35 10.19 8.87 -3.78
C SER A 35 11.02 10.07 -4.22
N PHE A 36 10.72 10.59 -5.41
CA PHE A 36 11.44 11.72 -6.00
C PHE A 36 11.28 12.99 -5.14
N TYR A 37 10.05 13.31 -4.79
CA TYR A 37 9.77 14.31 -3.77
C TYR A 37 9.78 13.63 -2.41
N GLY A 38 10.36 14.25 -1.41
CA GLY A 38 10.37 13.71 -0.05
C GLY A 38 8.97 13.37 0.46
N ASN A 39 8.89 12.46 1.42
CA ASN A 39 7.64 12.06 2.07
C ASN A 39 7.49 12.80 3.41
N PRO A 40 6.88 14.01 3.43
CA PRO A 40 6.63 14.71 4.68
C PRO A 40 5.63 13.92 5.53
N SER A 41 5.75 14.01 6.84
CA SER A 41 4.72 13.50 7.74
C SER A 41 3.41 14.29 7.57
N MET A 42 2.29 13.59 7.46
CA MET A 42 0.95 14.19 7.52
C MET A 42 0.55 14.55 8.95
N ILE A 43 1.30 14.08 9.95
CA ILE A 43 1.12 14.39 11.35
C ILE A 43 2.36 15.14 11.82
N LYS A 44 2.20 16.36 12.35
CA LYS A 44 3.34 17.10 12.90
C LYS A 44 3.58 16.68 14.33
N TRP A 45 4.82 16.43 14.67
CA TRP A 45 5.27 16.03 15.99
C TRP A 45 5.94 17.22 16.67
N PHE A 46 5.58 17.46 17.92
CA PHE A 46 6.16 18.53 18.74
C PHE A 46 6.63 17.94 20.07
N ARG A 47 7.91 18.11 20.39
CA ARG A 47 8.45 17.74 21.70
C ARG A 47 8.30 18.91 22.67
N ARG A 48 7.58 18.67 23.77
CA ARG A 48 7.39 19.67 24.83
C ARG A 48 8.63 19.81 25.70
N THR A 49 8.66 20.86 26.52
CA THR A 49 9.77 21.15 27.46
C THR A 49 9.94 20.09 28.55
N ASP A 50 8.91 19.35 28.86
CA ASP A 50 8.94 18.21 29.80
C ASP A 50 9.37 16.89 29.14
N GLY A 51 9.65 16.91 27.84
CA GLY A 51 10.08 15.75 27.06
C GLY A 51 8.96 14.92 26.46
N THR A 52 7.70 15.20 26.80
CA THR A 52 6.54 14.56 26.18
C THR A 52 6.26 15.12 24.78
N PHE A 53 5.37 14.46 24.01
CA PHE A 53 5.02 14.87 22.67
C PHE A 53 3.58 15.40 22.56
N SER A 54 3.33 16.19 21.56
CA SER A 54 2.00 16.55 21.07
C SER A 54 1.97 16.48 19.55
N PHE A 55 0.77 16.31 18.99
CA PHE A 55 0.59 15.99 17.60
C PHE A 55 -0.43 16.94 16.96
N ASP A 56 -0.17 17.34 15.71
CA ASP A 56 -1.11 18.10 14.89
C ASP A 56 -1.55 17.22 13.70
N TYR A 57 -2.81 16.84 13.70
CA TYR A 57 -3.43 15.97 12.72
C TYR A 57 -4.04 16.71 11.52
N SER A 58 -3.90 18.02 11.43
CA SER A 58 -4.61 18.86 10.44
C SER A 58 -4.44 18.38 8.98
N TRP A 59 -3.25 17.96 8.59
CA TRP A 59 -3.02 17.46 7.24
C TRP A 59 -3.54 16.03 7.04
N TYR A 60 -3.40 15.19 8.05
CA TYR A 60 -3.96 13.84 8.06
C TYR A 60 -5.49 13.88 7.93
N ASP A 61 -6.14 14.70 8.73
CA ASP A 61 -7.60 14.86 8.71
C ASP A 61 -8.09 15.37 7.36
N ARG A 62 -7.39 16.35 6.80
CA ARG A 62 -7.70 16.90 5.47
C ARG A 62 -7.58 15.82 4.40
N TRP A 63 -6.53 15.00 4.46
CA TRP A 63 -6.31 13.93 3.49
C TRP A 63 -7.36 12.82 3.60
N VAL A 64 -7.64 12.32 4.81
CA VAL A 64 -8.65 11.27 5.04
C VAL A 64 -10.04 11.76 4.61
N SER A 65 -10.41 12.99 5.03
CA SER A 65 -11.67 13.61 4.62
C SER A 65 -11.78 13.76 3.10
N TYR A 66 -10.67 14.02 2.42
CA TYR A 66 -10.63 14.10 0.96
C TYR A 66 -10.84 12.74 0.31
N ALA A 67 -10.17 11.69 0.79
CA ALA A 67 -10.35 10.32 0.32
C ALA A 67 -11.80 9.80 0.55
N VAL A 68 -12.43 10.20 1.65
CA VAL A 68 -13.85 9.92 1.92
C VAL A 68 -14.74 10.64 0.89
N ARG A 69 -14.51 11.92 0.63
CA ARG A 69 -15.30 12.67 -0.39
C ARG A 69 -15.17 12.09 -1.79
N LEU A 70 -14.00 11.58 -2.14
CA LEU A 70 -13.76 10.90 -3.42
C LEU A 70 -14.38 9.50 -3.48
N GLY A 71 -14.85 8.95 -2.37
CA GLY A 71 -15.42 7.61 -2.30
C GLY A 71 -14.40 6.47 -2.34
N ILE A 72 -13.13 6.74 -2.02
CA ILE A 72 -12.09 5.73 -1.79
C ILE A 72 -12.33 5.06 -0.45
N LEU A 73 -12.65 5.86 0.56
CA LEU A 73 -12.96 5.42 1.92
C LEU A 73 -14.43 5.67 2.22
N ASN A 74 -15.07 4.73 2.92
CA ASN A 74 -16.42 4.91 3.42
C ASN A 74 -16.53 4.39 4.87
N PRO A 75 -16.22 5.23 5.87
CA PRO A 75 -16.23 4.82 7.29
C PRO A 75 -17.59 4.30 7.76
N SER A 76 -18.69 4.90 7.31
CA SER A 76 -20.04 4.48 7.72
C SER A 76 -20.43 3.09 7.21
N ALA A 77 -19.83 2.64 6.11
CA ALA A 77 -20.02 1.29 5.56
C ALA A 77 -18.89 0.33 5.95
N GLY A 78 -17.87 0.79 6.69
CA GLY A 78 -16.69 -0.02 7.01
C GLY A 78 -15.85 -0.38 5.79
N ILE A 79 -15.91 0.43 4.72
CA ILE A 79 -15.21 0.17 3.46
C ILE A 79 -13.93 1.01 3.39
N GLY A 80 -12.83 0.34 3.10
CA GLY A 80 -11.53 0.93 2.88
C GLY A 80 -10.51 0.64 3.98
N SER A 81 -9.29 1.11 3.76
CA SER A 81 -8.20 1.08 4.74
C SER A 81 -7.34 2.33 4.65
N ILE A 82 -7.00 2.88 5.80
CA ILE A 82 -6.04 3.98 5.94
C ILE A 82 -4.75 3.35 6.45
N GLN A 83 -3.76 3.19 5.59
CA GLN A 83 -2.48 2.57 5.92
C GLN A 83 -1.48 3.64 6.37
N CYS A 84 -1.23 3.72 7.66
CA CYS A 84 -0.42 4.75 8.31
C CYS A 84 1.04 4.29 8.45
N TYR A 85 1.90 4.75 7.55
CA TYR A 85 3.33 4.42 7.50
C TYR A 85 4.17 5.44 8.27
N SER A 86 5.10 5.07 9.08
CA SER A 86 5.39 3.73 9.56
C SER A 86 5.82 3.80 11.02
N ILE A 87 5.38 2.86 11.84
CA ILE A 87 5.90 2.70 13.20
C ILE A 87 7.36 2.22 13.22
N VAL A 88 7.81 1.63 12.11
CA VAL A 88 9.18 1.18 11.87
C VAL A 88 9.66 1.76 10.54
N PRO A 89 9.94 3.08 10.45
CA PRO A 89 10.47 3.67 9.22
C PRO A 89 11.84 3.10 8.87
N TRP A 90 12.23 3.20 7.60
CA TRP A 90 13.45 2.53 7.10
C TRP A 90 14.72 2.92 7.86
N GLU A 91 14.85 4.18 8.28
CA GLU A 91 15.99 4.65 9.07
C GLU A 91 15.72 4.65 10.59
N ASN A 92 14.54 4.20 11.01
CA ASN A 92 14.09 4.28 12.41
C ASN A 92 14.17 5.71 13.00
N GLN A 93 13.96 6.73 12.14
CA GLN A 93 14.05 8.14 12.50
C GLN A 93 12.67 8.77 12.62
N ILE A 94 12.54 9.68 13.57
CA ILE A 94 11.36 10.50 13.78
C ILE A 94 11.78 11.98 13.70
N GLY A 95 11.11 12.73 12.83
CA GLY A 95 11.27 14.17 12.74
C GLY A 95 10.26 14.90 13.62
N TYR A 96 10.68 15.91 14.38
CA TYR A 96 9.82 16.70 15.26
C TYR A 96 10.33 18.12 15.46
N THR A 97 9.44 19.03 15.84
CA THR A 97 9.82 20.35 16.30
C THR A 97 10.01 20.35 17.82
N ASP A 98 11.20 20.71 18.27
CA ASP A 98 11.51 20.90 19.69
C ASP A 98 10.96 22.26 20.14
N LEU A 99 9.94 22.27 20.97
CA LEU A 99 9.30 23.51 21.43
C LEU A 99 10.17 24.33 22.39
N ALA A 100 11.19 23.73 23.01
CA ALA A 100 12.12 24.47 23.87
C ALA A 100 13.07 25.35 23.04
N SER A 101 13.50 24.88 21.87
CA SER A 101 14.43 25.59 20.99
C SER A 101 13.76 26.21 19.76
N GLY A 102 12.54 25.79 19.42
CA GLY A 102 11.86 26.13 18.18
C GLY A 102 12.48 25.49 16.92
N GLN A 103 13.42 24.58 17.10
CA GLN A 103 14.15 23.96 15.98
C GLN A 103 13.55 22.61 15.59
N TYR A 104 13.55 22.32 14.30
CA TYR A 104 13.27 20.99 13.79
C TYR A 104 14.46 20.06 14.08
N ARG A 105 14.17 18.85 14.53
CA ARG A 105 15.15 17.81 14.86
C ARG A 105 14.72 16.48 14.30
N THR A 106 15.68 15.62 14.02
CA THR A 106 15.48 14.22 13.67
C THR A 106 16.26 13.36 14.66
N GLU A 107 15.59 12.34 15.20
CA GLU A 107 16.20 11.45 16.18
C GLU A 107 15.88 10.00 15.83
N ARG A 108 16.83 9.10 16.08
CA ARG A 108 16.70 7.65 15.81
C ARG A 108 16.20 6.93 17.04
N PHE A 109 15.15 6.11 16.86
CA PHE A 109 14.57 5.27 17.91
C PHE A 109 14.57 3.81 17.44
N THR A 110 15.39 2.97 18.10
CA THR A 110 15.49 1.56 17.73
C THR A 110 14.28 0.77 18.24
N PRO A 111 13.55 0.05 17.38
CA PRO A 111 12.39 -0.74 17.77
C PRO A 111 12.67 -1.67 18.94
N GLY A 112 11.76 -1.71 19.91
CA GLY A 112 11.86 -2.55 21.11
C GLY A 112 12.67 -1.95 22.26
N THR A 113 13.41 -0.85 22.06
CA THR A 113 14.07 -0.15 23.18
C THR A 113 13.04 0.54 24.08
N ARG A 114 13.46 0.89 25.30
CA ARG A 114 12.61 1.59 26.26
C ARG A 114 12.13 2.93 25.72
N GLU A 115 13.03 3.70 25.14
CA GLU A 115 12.80 5.02 24.58
C GLU A 115 11.81 4.94 23.40
N TRP A 116 12.00 3.98 22.50
CA TRP A 116 11.10 3.71 21.41
C TRP A 116 9.70 3.33 21.90
N ASN A 117 9.61 2.46 22.90
CA ASN A 117 8.34 2.03 23.48
C ASN A 117 7.58 3.20 24.12
N ILE A 118 8.28 4.09 24.86
CA ILE A 118 7.67 5.26 25.49
C ILE A 118 7.10 6.19 24.42
N LEU A 119 7.91 6.56 23.44
CA LEU A 119 7.54 7.47 22.36
C LEU A 119 6.32 6.95 21.59
N TRP A 120 6.42 5.72 21.10
CA TRP A 120 5.36 5.17 20.27
C TRP A 120 4.10 4.82 21.05
N LYS A 121 4.20 4.48 22.32
CA LYS A 121 3.02 4.30 23.17
C LYS A 121 2.26 5.61 23.36
N GLU A 122 2.97 6.71 23.57
CA GLU A 122 2.38 8.05 23.70
C GLU A 122 1.66 8.41 22.38
N PHE A 123 2.35 8.28 21.23
CA PHE A 123 1.75 8.54 19.92
C PHE A 123 0.53 7.64 19.64
N LEU A 124 0.67 6.34 19.80
CA LEU A 124 -0.41 5.40 19.50
C LEU A 124 -1.64 5.65 20.38
N THR A 125 -1.45 6.05 21.64
CA THR A 125 -2.57 6.36 22.53
C THR A 125 -3.31 7.61 22.07
N ASP A 126 -2.58 8.69 21.78
CA ASP A 126 -3.15 9.95 21.31
C ASP A 126 -3.84 9.78 19.95
N PHE A 127 -3.15 9.15 18.99
CA PHE A 127 -3.67 8.91 17.64
C PHE A 127 -4.89 7.97 17.63
N LEU A 128 -4.93 7.01 18.54
CA LEU A 128 -6.06 6.09 18.66
C LEU A 128 -7.32 6.84 19.14
N ASN A 129 -7.19 7.70 20.15
CA ASN A 129 -8.27 8.54 20.61
C ASN A 129 -8.77 9.48 19.51
N HIS A 130 -7.84 10.16 18.81
CA HIS A 130 -8.16 11.00 17.66
C HIS A 130 -8.91 10.24 16.56
N SER A 131 -8.40 9.07 16.17
CA SER A 131 -9.02 8.23 15.12
C SER A 131 -10.40 7.72 15.52
N GLU A 132 -10.62 7.45 16.81
CA GLU A 132 -11.91 7.04 17.34
C GLU A 132 -12.91 8.20 17.35
N GLU A 133 -12.49 9.40 17.77
CA GLU A 133 -13.30 10.62 17.75
C GLU A 133 -13.75 10.99 16.35
N MET A 134 -12.85 10.84 15.36
CA MET A 134 -13.14 11.08 13.95
C MET A 134 -13.99 9.97 13.30
N GLY A 135 -14.21 8.84 13.98
CA GLY A 135 -14.93 7.69 13.45
C GLY A 135 -14.15 6.88 12.41
N TRP A 136 -12.82 6.96 12.40
CA TRP A 136 -11.94 6.30 11.41
C TRP A 136 -11.18 5.09 11.96
N LEU A 137 -11.26 4.83 13.27
CA LEU A 137 -10.46 3.79 13.94
C LEU A 137 -10.60 2.42 13.27
N ASP A 138 -11.81 2.03 12.88
CA ASP A 138 -12.07 0.73 12.25
C ASP A 138 -11.46 0.60 10.83
N LEU A 139 -11.08 1.72 10.20
CA LEU A 139 -10.40 1.73 8.91
C LEU A 139 -8.90 2.00 9.04
N THR A 140 -8.40 2.39 10.21
CA THR A 140 -7.01 2.80 10.40
C THR A 140 -6.13 1.60 10.72
N TYR A 141 -5.09 1.44 9.93
CA TYR A 141 -4.05 0.42 10.09
C TYR A 141 -2.71 1.10 10.38
N ILE A 142 -2.05 0.70 11.46
CA ILE A 142 -0.63 1.03 11.62
C ILE A 142 0.13 0.12 10.68
N ALA A 143 0.85 0.73 9.75
CA ALA A 143 1.47 0.04 8.63
C ALA A 143 2.98 -0.10 8.82
N MET A 144 3.51 -1.22 8.35
CA MET A 144 4.93 -1.53 8.33
C MET A 144 5.28 -2.07 6.93
N ASP A 145 6.42 -1.62 6.44
CA ASP A 145 6.99 -2.09 5.18
C ASP A 145 7.82 -3.38 5.39
N GLU A 146 8.60 -3.79 4.42
CA GLU A 146 9.49 -4.96 4.38
C GLU A 146 10.61 -4.90 5.42
N ARG A 147 10.24 -4.78 6.70
CA ARG A 147 11.19 -4.65 7.80
C ARG A 147 11.60 -6.01 8.35
N LYS A 148 12.75 -6.04 9.03
CA LYS A 148 13.25 -7.26 9.68
C LYS A 148 12.31 -7.71 10.79
N ILE A 149 12.24 -9.04 10.98
CA ILE A 149 11.34 -9.63 11.97
C ILE A 149 11.63 -9.14 13.40
N GLU A 150 12.89 -8.86 13.72
CA GLU A 150 13.34 -8.36 15.00
C GLU A 150 12.82 -6.97 15.31
N GLU A 151 12.47 -6.19 14.26
CA GLU A 151 11.86 -4.87 14.36
C GLU A 151 10.33 -4.95 14.35
N LEU A 152 9.79 -5.91 13.60
CA LEU A 152 8.32 -6.09 13.47
C LEU A 152 7.70 -6.65 14.75
N ILE A 153 8.34 -7.61 15.42
CA ILE A 153 7.79 -8.23 16.63
C ILE A 153 7.50 -7.19 17.73
N PRO A 154 8.46 -6.35 18.15
CA PRO A 154 8.17 -5.33 19.17
C PRO A 154 7.13 -4.30 18.73
N ALA A 155 7.05 -3.99 17.43
CA ALA A 155 6.02 -3.10 16.91
C ALA A 155 4.62 -3.71 17.02
N VAL A 156 4.47 -4.97 16.62
CA VAL A 156 3.21 -5.73 16.77
C VAL A 156 2.82 -5.84 18.24
N ASP A 157 3.77 -6.15 19.14
CA ASP A 157 3.53 -6.22 20.58
C ASP A 157 3.00 -4.89 21.13
N LEU A 158 3.63 -3.79 20.76
CA LEU A 158 3.25 -2.48 21.22
C LEU A 158 1.85 -2.08 20.73
N ILE A 159 1.55 -2.27 19.44
CA ILE A 159 0.23 -1.95 18.89
C ILE A 159 -0.86 -2.79 19.59
N HIS A 160 -0.59 -4.07 19.86
CA HIS A 160 -1.53 -4.92 20.59
C HIS A 160 -1.75 -4.48 22.04
N SER A 161 -0.77 -3.81 22.65
CA SER A 161 -0.85 -3.35 24.03
C SER A 161 -1.65 -2.07 24.22
N VAL A 162 -1.83 -1.27 23.16
CA VAL A 162 -2.56 0.01 23.22
C VAL A 162 -4.02 -0.20 22.82
N ARG A 163 -4.93 0.21 23.70
CA ARG A 163 -6.37 0.06 23.47
C ARG A 163 -7.10 1.33 23.87
N SER A 164 -8.20 1.62 23.18
CA SER A 164 -9.13 2.68 23.56
C SER A 164 -9.76 2.35 24.92
N GLU A 165 -9.75 3.32 25.81
CA GLU A 165 -10.48 3.23 27.08
C GLU A 165 -12.00 3.24 26.86
N LYS A 166 -12.47 3.86 25.78
CA LYS A 166 -13.88 4.01 25.43
C LYS A 166 -14.47 2.75 24.82
N SER A 167 -13.79 2.13 23.83
CA SER A 167 -14.34 1.01 23.06
C SER A 167 -13.59 -0.32 23.28
N GLY A 168 -12.43 -0.31 23.94
CA GLY A 168 -11.56 -1.47 24.08
C GLY A 168 -10.86 -1.87 22.77
N LYS A 169 -11.12 -1.17 21.66
CA LYS A 169 -10.52 -1.44 20.36
C LYS A 169 -9.04 -1.04 20.31
N ARG A 170 -8.30 -1.62 19.39
CA ARG A 170 -6.93 -1.25 19.01
C ARG A 170 -6.89 -0.85 17.54
N PHE A 171 -5.81 -0.25 17.13
CA PHE A 171 -5.50 -0.14 15.71
C PHE A 171 -5.37 -1.52 15.07
N ARG A 172 -5.78 -1.63 13.82
CA ARG A 172 -5.43 -2.75 12.95
C ARG A 172 -3.98 -2.62 12.52
N ILE A 173 -3.39 -3.74 12.11
CA ILE A 173 -2.01 -3.80 11.68
C ILE A 173 -1.96 -4.23 10.21
N PHE A 174 -1.19 -3.51 9.41
CA PHE A 174 -0.81 -3.90 8.05
C PHE A 174 0.70 -4.14 7.99
N SER A 175 1.14 -5.15 7.23
CA SER A 175 2.56 -5.35 6.94
C SER A 175 2.78 -5.96 5.57
N ALA A 176 3.71 -5.37 4.80
CA ALA A 176 4.29 -6.01 3.63
C ALA A 176 5.41 -6.96 4.08
N LEU A 177 5.40 -8.20 3.56
CA LEU A 177 6.37 -9.22 3.93
C LEU A 177 7.16 -9.70 2.70
N ASN A 178 8.40 -9.26 2.59
CA ASN A 178 9.34 -9.73 1.58
C ASN A 178 10.17 -10.92 2.10
N TYR A 179 9.50 -11.87 2.73
CA TYR A 179 10.08 -13.15 3.16
C TYR A 179 8.99 -14.17 3.44
N ASN A 180 9.34 -15.46 3.36
CA ASN A 180 8.38 -16.54 3.58
C ASN A 180 8.12 -16.74 5.09
N ARG A 181 6.95 -16.35 5.57
CA ARG A 181 6.43 -16.56 6.92
C ARG A 181 5.11 -17.33 6.95
N GLN A 182 4.74 -17.95 5.84
CA GLN A 182 3.47 -18.68 5.72
C GLN A 182 3.38 -19.87 6.69
N ASN A 183 4.51 -20.32 7.25
CA ASN A 183 4.57 -21.38 8.24
C ASN A 183 4.69 -20.86 9.68
N ASP A 184 4.55 -19.55 9.91
CA ASP A 184 4.68 -18.94 11.23
C ASP A 184 3.38 -18.26 11.67
N PRO A 185 2.32 -19.02 12.01
CA PRO A 185 1.06 -18.45 12.46
C PRO A 185 1.18 -17.70 13.78
N SER A 186 2.18 -18.03 14.62
CA SER A 186 2.42 -17.35 15.89
C SER A 186 2.72 -15.86 15.71
N PHE A 187 3.28 -15.49 14.57
CA PHE A 187 3.54 -14.11 14.18
C PHE A 187 2.45 -13.58 13.24
N THR A 188 2.15 -14.31 12.15
CA THR A 188 1.28 -13.79 11.08
C THR A 188 -0.16 -13.62 11.50
N ASP A 189 -0.69 -14.45 12.41
CA ASP A 189 -2.08 -14.36 12.90
C ASP A 189 -2.31 -13.13 13.82
N ARG A 190 -1.25 -12.43 14.17
CA ARG A 190 -1.30 -11.20 14.95
C ARG A 190 -1.41 -9.93 14.12
N ILE A 191 -1.31 -10.05 12.79
CA ILE A 191 -1.35 -8.94 11.84
C ILE A 191 -2.66 -9.02 11.06
N ASP A 192 -3.44 -7.95 11.07
CA ASP A 192 -4.79 -7.95 10.50
C ASP A 192 -4.80 -8.06 8.96
N ASP A 193 -3.83 -7.43 8.30
CA ASP A 193 -3.68 -7.47 6.84
C ASP A 193 -2.20 -7.66 6.48
N ILE A 194 -1.89 -8.75 5.80
CA ILE A 194 -0.54 -9.07 5.33
C ILE A 194 -0.54 -9.04 3.81
N SER A 195 0.44 -8.34 3.24
CA SER A 195 0.76 -8.45 1.82
C SER A 195 2.04 -9.27 1.64
N VAL A 196 1.97 -10.36 0.88
CA VAL A 196 3.09 -11.26 0.64
C VAL A 196 3.68 -11.02 -0.74
N ALA A 197 5.00 -10.83 -0.82
CA ALA A 197 5.70 -10.70 -2.09
C ALA A 197 5.50 -11.98 -2.93
N LEU A 198 5.20 -11.79 -4.21
CA LEU A 198 4.86 -12.87 -5.14
C LEU A 198 5.95 -13.95 -5.23
N CYS A 199 7.23 -13.55 -5.11
CA CYS A 199 8.37 -14.48 -5.10
C CYS A 199 8.39 -15.44 -3.90
N HIS A 200 7.65 -15.13 -2.85
CA HIS A 200 7.54 -15.97 -1.64
C HIS A 200 6.25 -16.80 -1.61
N ILE A 201 5.42 -16.68 -2.62
CA ILE A 201 4.35 -17.66 -2.85
C ILE A 201 5.04 -18.89 -3.41
N ASP A 202 5.14 -19.92 -2.61
CA ASP A 202 5.97 -21.08 -2.88
C ASP A 202 5.57 -21.80 -4.18
N GLN A 203 6.49 -22.58 -4.72
CA GLN A 203 6.27 -23.40 -5.90
C GLN A 203 5.16 -24.44 -5.69
N GLU A 204 4.94 -24.85 -4.45
CA GLU A 204 3.77 -25.60 -4.04
C GLU A 204 2.64 -24.64 -3.61
N SER A 205 2.05 -23.92 -4.52
CA SER A 205 1.02 -22.90 -4.26
C SER A 205 -0.09 -23.34 -3.28
N SER A 206 -0.15 -24.62 -2.94
CA SER A 206 -1.02 -25.19 -1.90
C SER A 206 -0.71 -24.64 -0.50
N LEU A 207 0.55 -24.34 -0.15
CA LEU A 207 0.91 -23.79 1.15
C LEU A 207 0.31 -22.39 1.31
N PHE A 208 0.49 -21.52 0.32
CA PHE A 208 -0.06 -20.17 0.35
C PHE A 208 -1.60 -20.18 0.41
N ARG A 209 -2.26 -21.06 -0.35
CA ARG A 209 -3.73 -21.19 -0.28
C ARG A 209 -4.22 -21.68 1.08
N ARG A 210 -3.51 -22.61 1.72
CA ARG A 210 -3.83 -23.01 3.11
C ARG A 210 -3.63 -21.85 4.08
N PHE A 211 -2.57 -21.10 3.90
CA PHE A 211 -2.29 -19.90 4.70
C PHE A 211 -3.41 -18.86 4.55
N THR A 212 -3.79 -18.50 3.34
CA THR A 212 -4.89 -17.53 3.11
C THR A 212 -6.22 -18.04 3.65
N ALA A 213 -6.51 -19.33 3.47
CA ALA A 213 -7.73 -19.94 3.99
C ALA A 213 -7.77 -19.91 5.53
N HIS A 214 -6.66 -20.27 6.20
CA HIS A 214 -6.54 -20.20 7.65
C HIS A 214 -6.78 -18.76 8.14
N ARG A 215 -6.06 -17.78 7.61
CA ARG A 215 -6.22 -16.38 8.01
C ARG A 215 -7.64 -15.85 7.83
N ARG A 216 -8.31 -16.29 6.76
CA ARG A 216 -9.73 -15.94 6.53
C ARG A 216 -10.66 -16.49 7.60
N THR A 217 -10.39 -17.67 8.18
CA THR A 217 -11.19 -18.20 9.32
C THR A 217 -11.07 -17.34 10.56
N LEU A 218 -9.98 -16.58 10.68
CA LEU A 218 -9.73 -15.64 11.77
C LEU A 218 -10.24 -14.21 11.46
N GLY A 219 -10.85 -13.99 10.29
CA GLY A 219 -11.26 -12.66 9.83
C GLY A 219 -10.10 -11.76 9.40
N LEU A 220 -8.92 -12.33 9.16
CA LEU A 220 -7.71 -11.64 8.74
C LEU A 220 -7.61 -11.60 7.22
N LYS A 221 -6.99 -10.54 6.67
CA LYS A 221 -6.78 -10.36 5.23
C LYS A 221 -5.39 -10.80 4.81
N THR A 222 -5.29 -11.25 3.57
CA THR A 222 -4.03 -11.57 2.91
C THR A 222 -4.07 -11.07 1.48
N THR A 223 -3.14 -10.18 1.14
CA THR A 223 -2.95 -9.67 -0.21
C THR A 223 -1.62 -10.16 -0.77
N ILE A 224 -1.40 -9.95 -2.05
CA ILE A 224 -0.13 -10.23 -2.71
C ILE A 224 0.39 -8.95 -3.36
N TYR A 225 1.71 -8.86 -3.56
CA TYR A 225 2.32 -7.80 -4.34
C TYR A 225 3.46 -8.33 -5.19
N ASN A 226 3.76 -7.63 -6.28
CA ASN A 226 4.88 -7.98 -7.14
C ASN A 226 6.10 -7.11 -6.88
N CYS A 227 7.28 -7.72 -6.99
CA CYS A 227 8.56 -7.05 -7.00
C CYS A 227 9.14 -7.03 -8.43
N THR A 228 10.19 -6.25 -8.61
CA THR A 228 10.94 -6.16 -9.86
C THR A 228 11.46 -7.54 -10.29
N GLY A 229 11.38 -7.83 -11.60
CA GLY A 229 11.92 -9.05 -12.18
C GLY A 229 11.09 -10.32 -11.92
N ILE A 230 9.86 -10.18 -11.42
CA ILE A 230 8.96 -11.30 -11.10
C ILE A 230 7.79 -11.32 -12.09
N TYR A 231 7.37 -12.51 -12.49
CA TYR A 231 6.19 -12.76 -13.30
C TYR A 231 5.00 -13.19 -12.40
N PRO A 232 3.78 -12.70 -12.64
CA PRO A 232 3.43 -11.62 -13.57
C PRO A 232 3.94 -10.26 -13.07
N GLY A 233 4.32 -9.41 -14.01
CA GLY A 233 4.86 -8.09 -13.72
C GLY A 233 3.90 -6.95 -14.06
N SER A 234 4.28 -5.75 -13.62
CA SER A 234 3.52 -4.53 -13.93
C SER A 234 4.42 -3.39 -14.39
N PHE A 235 5.56 -3.72 -14.93
CA PHE A 235 6.58 -2.79 -15.41
C PHE A 235 6.38 -2.48 -16.91
N LEU A 236 7.09 -1.49 -17.44
CA LEU A 236 6.93 -1.10 -18.85
C LEU A 236 7.41 -2.15 -19.83
N TYR A 237 8.28 -3.05 -19.41
CA TYR A 237 8.77 -4.15 -20.25
C TYR A 237 7.89 -5.41 -20.20
N ASN A 238 6.88 -5.45 -19.32
CA ASN A 238 5.93 -6.54 -19.27
C ASN A 238 4.80 -6.36 -20.29
N ASP A 239 4.18 -7.46 -20.69
CA ASP A 239 2.93 -7.37 -21.43
C ASP A 239 1.86 -6.74 -20.53
N PRO A 240 1.16 -5.69 -20.98
CA PRO A 240 0.08 -5.09 -20.21
C PRO A 240 -0.98 -6.09 -19.72
N ALA A 241 -1.23 -7.19 -20.45
CA ALA A 241 -2.16 -8.24 -20.10
C ALA A 241 -1.77 -8.96 -18.78
N GLU A 242 -0.49 -8.93 -18.39
CA GLU A 242 -0.05 -9.50 -17.11
C GLU A 242 -0.74 -8.84 -15.90
N ASN A 243 -1.17 -7.57 -16.02
CA ASN A 243 -1.91 -6.89 -14.96
C ASN A 243 -3.34 -7.43 -14.80
N GLU A 244 -4.00 -7.85 -15.88
CA GLU A 244 -5.27 -8.56 -15.80
C GLU A 244 -5.07 -9.96 -15.23
N TRP A 245 -4.06 -10.66 -15.71
CA TRP A 245 -3.74 -12.01 -15.27
C TRP A 245 -3.36 -12.03 -13.78
N MET A 246 -2.67 -11.02 -13.27
CA MET A 246 -2.36 -10.84 -11.85
C MET A 246 -3.62 -10.89 -10.98
N MET A 247 -4.73 -10.32 -11.43
CA MET A 247 -5.98 -10.30 -10.68
C MET A 247 -6.63 -11.70 -10.63
N TRP A 248 -6.61 -12.41 -11.75
CA TRP A 248 -7.07 -13.79 -11.80
C TRP A 248 -6.22 -14.72 -10.95
N TYR A 249 -4.90 -14.55 -11.00
CA TYR A 249 -3.97 -15.28 -10.16
C TYR A 249 -4.19 -15.00 -8.67
N THR A 250 -4.41 -13.75 -8.30
CA THR A 250 -4.76 -13.36 -6.93
C THR A 250 -6.00 -14.13 -6.43
N LEU A 251 -7.04 -14.20 -7.25
CA LEU A 251 -8.24 -14.97 -6.93
C LEU A 251 -7.94 -16.48 -6.83
N ALA A 252 -7.18 -17.04 -7.77
CA ALA A 252 -6.81 -18.44 -7.81
C ALA A 252 -5.99 -18.88 -6.58
N GLN A 253 -5.14 -18.00 -6.08
CA GLN A 253 -4.37 -18.24 -4.84
C GLN A 253 -5.18 -18.02 -3.57
N GLY A 254 -6.42 -17.58 -3.68
CA GLY A 254 -7.27 -17.30 -2.54
C GLY A 254 -6.89 -16.04 -1.77
N ALA A 255 -6.09 -15.15 -2.35
CA ALA A 255 -5.79 -13.88 -1.74
C ALA A 255 -6.97 -12.90 -1.84
N ASP A 256 -7.04 -11.95 -0.91
CA ASP A 256 -8.14 -11.01 -0.80
C ASP A 256 -7.96 -9.80 -1.74
N GLY A 257 -6.73 -9.50 -2.15
CA GLY A 257 -6.42 -8.39 -3.02
C GLY A 257 -4.96 -8.34 -3.47
N PHE A 258 -4.67 -7.30 -4.21
CA PHE A 258 -3.34 -6.98 -4.74
C PHE A 258 -2.88 -5.63 -4.20
N LEU A 259 -1.65 -5.57 -3.71
CA LEU A 259 -0.99 -4.36 -3.28
C LEU A 259 -0.05 -3.87 -4.39
N ARG A 260 -0.09 -2.59 -4.67
CA ARG A 260 0.96 -1.90 -5.42
C ARG A 260 1.56 -0.81 -4.55
N TRP A 261 2.90 -0.77 -4.45
CA TRP A 261 3.57 0.15 -3.53
C TRP A 261 3.41 1.62 -3.96
N ALA A 262 3.35 1.89 -5.29
CA ALA A 262 3.24 3.23 -5.83
C ALA A 262 2.23 3.29 -6.98
N TRP A 263 1.33 4.26 -6.89
CA TRP A 263 0.33 4.56 -7.90
C TRP A 263 0.76 5.74 -8.78
N ASP A 264 1.32 6.78 -8.17
CA ASP A 264 1.62 8.08 -8.77
C ASP A 264 2.84 8.76 -8.12
N ASN A 265 3.86 7.98 -7.78
CA ASN A 265 5.13 8.50 -7.28
C ASN A 265 5.91 9.15 -8.44
N TRP A 266 5.41 10.29 -8.89
CA TRP A 266 5.91 11.02 -10.06
C TRP A 266 7.22 11.75 -9.77
N THR A 267 8.06 11.84 -10.80
CA THR A 267 9.19 12.76 -10.87
C THR A 267 8.70 14.14 -11.35
N ASP A 268 9.61 15.06 -11.56
CA ASP A 268 9.34 16.36 -12.21
C ASP A 268 9.00 16.19 -13.71
N ASP A 269 9.43 15.11 -14.36
CA ASP A 269 9.09 14.79 -15.76
C ASP A 269 8.63 13.33 -15.94
N PRO A 270 7.45 12.94 -15.42
CA PRO A 270 6.97 11.56 -15.51
C PRO A 270 6.56 11.13 -16.92
N LEU A 271 6.42 12.06 -17.87
CA LEU A 271 6.16 11.77 -19.29
C LEU A 271 7.43 11.62 -20.10
N GLY A 272 8.51 12.31 -19.73
CA GLY A 272 9.81 12.18 -20.40
C GLY A 272 10.70 11.12 -19.77
N GLY A 273 10.53 10.86 -18.47
CA GLY A 273 11.16 9.77 -17.71
C GLY A 273 10.20 8.62 -17.49
N ASN A 274 10.70 7.45 -17.17
CA ASN A 274 9.89 6.26 -16.92
C ASN A 274 10.17 5.59 -15.58
N SER A 275 11.09 6.13 -14.80
CA SER A 275 11.47 5.63 -13.50
C SER A 275 12.18 6.69 -12.67
N TYR A 276 12.48 6.34 -11.40
CA TYR A 276 13.23 7.16 -10.46
C TYR A 276 14.29 6.31 -9.77
N SER A 277 15.51 6.85 -9.61
CA SER A 277 16.61 6.17 -8.93
C SER A 277 16.89 4.77 -9.52
N ALA A 278 16.99 3.75 -8.67
CA ALA A 278 17.23 2.36 -9.06
C ALA A 278 15.95 1.57 -9.40
N PHE A 279 14.78 2.21 -9.33
CA PHE A 279 13.52 1.55 -9.66
C PHE A 279 13.41 1.30 -11.16
N GLU A 280 12.80 0.18 -11.50
CA GLU A 280 12.62 -0.23 -12.89
C GLU A 280 11.58 0.64 -13.60
N PRO A 281 11.67 0.77 -14.93
CA PRO A 281 10.69 1.49 -15.72
C PRO A 281 9.25 1.05 -15.46
N GLY A 282 8.40 2.00 -15.03
CA GLY A 282 7.00 1.76 -14.70
C GLY A 282 6.75 1.28 -13.28
N ASP A 283 7.75 1.17 -12.44
CA ASP A 283 7.59 0.75 -11.05
C ASP A 283 6.92 1.85 -10.20
N CYS A 284 7.25 3.10 -10.43
CA CYS A 284 6.85 4.21 -9.59
C CYS A 284 5.44 4.74 -9.85
N TRP A 285 4.84 4.49 -11.01
CA TRP A 285 3.49 4.97 -11.35
C TRP A 285 2.77 4.14 -12.40
N TYR A 286 1.45 4.12 -12.29
CA TYR A 286 0.52 3.52 -13.25
C TYR A 286 -0.14 4.53 -14.16
N VAL A 287 -0.33 5.73 -13.67
CA VAL A 287 -0.99 6.85 -14.35
C VAL A 287 -0.01 8.02 -14.49
N TYR A 288 -0.30 8.91 -15.41
CA TYR A 288 0.53 10.06 -15.72
C TYR A 288 -0.28 11.34 -15.51
N PRO A 289 0.35 12.45 -15.11
CA PRO A 289 -0.36 13.71 -14.97
C PRO A 289 -0.90 14.18 -16.34
N ALA A 290 -2.14 14.66 -16.37
CA ALA A 290 -2.76 15.17 -17.60
C ALA A 290 -2.21 16.54 -18.03
N ALA A 291 -1.58 17.27 -17.12
CA ALA A 291 -0.98 18.57 -17.40
C ALA A 291 0.48 18.57 -16.94
N ARG A 292 1.36 19.07 -17.79
CA ARG A 292 2.70 19.51 -17.39
C ARG A 292 2.54 20.94 -16.84
N LEU A 293 3.12 21.21 -15.67
CA LEU A 293 3.28 22.58 -15.21
C LEU A 293 4.53 23.15 -15.89
N ALA A 294 4.34 23.95 -16.92
CA ALA A 294 5.45 24.51 -17.71
C ALA A 294 6.44 25.34 -16.87
N SER A 295 6.01 25.86 -15.73
CA SER A 295 6.86 26.65 -14.82
C SER A 295 7.82 25.81 -13.98
N ASP A 296 7.57 24.48 -13.85
CA ASP A 296 8.31 23.64 -12.91
C ASP A 296 9.35 22.75 -13.63
N TYR A 297 9.40 22.84 -14.96
CA TYR A 297 10.30 22.02 -15.75
C TYR A 297 11.60 22.76 -16.06
N SER A 298 12.64 22.39 -15.35
CA SER A 298 14.03 22.72 -15.71
C SER A 298 14.62 21.77 -16.77
N SER A 299 13.87 20.78 -17.23
CA SER A 299 14.32 19.83 -18.23
C SER A 299 14.45 20.49 -19.61
N PRO A 300 15.60 20.33 -20.30
CA PRO A 300 15.81 20.85 -21.66
C PRO A 300 14.83 20.25 -22.71
N HIS A 301 14.11 19.21 -22.35
CA HIS A 301 13.10 18.56 -23.20
C HIS A 301 11.65 18.99 -22.87
N ALA A 302 11.45 19.85 -21.88
CA ALA A 302 10.14 20.35 -21.55
C ALA A 302 9.59 21.21 -22.69
N GLN A 303 8.58 20.69 -23.39
CA GLN A 303 7.77 21.51 -24.28
C GLN A 303 6.77 22.33 -23.47
N PRO A 304 6.41 23.56 -23.89
CA PRO A 304 5.34 24.33 -23.25
C PRO A 304 4.11 23.46 -23.16
N ALA A 305 3.57 23.30 -21.96
CA ALA A 305 2.39 22.48 -21.76
C ALA A 305 1.19 23.13 -22.43
N GLU A 306 0.71 22.57 -23.51
CA GLU A 306 -0.70 22.69 -23.83
C GLU A 306 -1.46 21.90 -22.77
N ARG A 307 -2.27 22.60 -21.99
CA ARG A 307 -3.20 21.98 -21.08
C ARG A 307 -4.07 21.05 -21.91
N ILE A 308 -3.94 19.74 -21.72
CA ILE A 308 -4.87 18.78 -22.30
C ILE A 308 -6.21 19.04 -21.60
N THR A 309 -7.05 19.84 -22.22
CA THR A 309 -8.31 20.31 -21.64
C THR A 309 -9.46 19.31 -21.79
N SER A 310 -9.19 18.13 -22.35
CA SER A 310 -10.23 17.13 -22.57
C SER A 310 -10.25 16.06 -21.50
N CYS A 311 -11.12 16.21 -20.53
CA CYS A 311 -11.84 15.16 -19.81
C CYS A 311 -11.08 14.14 -18.94
N ALA A 312 -9.77 14.03 -18.99
CA ALA A 312 -9.05 13.06 -18.17
C ALA A 312 -8.30 13.76 -17.06
N TYR A 313 -8.61 13.41 -15.83
CA TYR A 313 -7.89 13.88 -14.67
C TYR A 313 -6.43 13.40 -14.69
N CYS A 314 -6.22 12.15 -15.10
CA CYS A 314 -4.90 11.56 -15.35
C CYS A 314 -4.90 10.84 -16.69
N LEU A 315 -3.73 10.79 -17.34
CA LEU A 315 -3.53 9.92 -18.49
C LEU A 315 -3.36 8.49 -17.98
N SER A 316 -4.20 7.60 -18.46
CA SER A 316 -4.10 6.18 -18.18
C SER A 316 -2.97 5.52 -18.97
N SER A 317 -2.59 4.32 -18.58
CA SER A 317 -1.65 3.47 -19.32
C SER A 317 -2.31 2.15 -19.70
N PRO A 318 -1.79 1.42 -20.72
CA PRO A 318 -2.29 0.07 -21.03
C PRO A 318 -2.28 -0.86 -19.81
N ARG A 319 -1.26 -0.76 -18.96
CA ARG A 319 -1.15 -1.52 -17.69
C ARG A 319 -2.31 -1.18 -16.73
N CYS A 320 -2.63 0.10 -16.60
CA CYS A 320 -3.73 0.56 -15.77
C CYS A 320 -5.08 0.06 -16.28
N GLU A 321 -5.32 0.10 -17.60
CA GLU A 321 -6.57 -0.37 -18.19
C GLU A 321 -6.74 -1.89 -18.05
N MET A 322 -5.66 -2.66 -18.21
CA MET A 322 -5.69 -4.11 -18.00
C MET A 322 -5.89 -4.45 -16.51
N LEU A 323 -5.28 -3.70 -15.59
CA LEU A 323 -5.54 -3.82 -14.16
C LEU A 323 -7.02 -3.57 -13.83
N LYS A 324 -7.61 -2.47 -14.34
CA LYS A 324 -9.05 -2.17 -14.19
C LYS A 324 -9.92 -3.30 -14.72
N LYS A 325 -9.57 -3.85 -15.88
CA LYS A 325 -10.29 -4.98 -16.49
C LYS A 325 -10.23 -6.20 -15.57
N GLY A 326 -9.06 -6.58 -15.11
CA GLY A 326 -8.87 -7.73 -14.22
C GLY A 326 -9.64 -7.59 -12.91
N ILE A 327 -9.59 -6.42 -12.27
CA ILE A 327 -10.35 -6.15 -11.03
C ILE A 327 -11.85 -6.32 -11.27
N ARG A 328 -12.40 -5.76 -12.36
CA ARG A 328 -13.83 -5.86 -12.69
C ARG A 328 -14.26 -7.29 -13.00
N ASP A 329 -13.44 -8.03 -13.72
CA ASP A 329 -13.78 -9.40 -14.12
C ASP A 329 -13.70 -10.35 -12.91
N VAL A 330 -12.70 -10.20 -12.04
CA VAL A 330 -12.63 -10.92 -10.77
C VAL A 330 -13.82 -10.58 -9.84
N ALA A 331 -14.23 -9.31 -9.81
CA ALA A 331 -15.43 -8.92 -9.03
C ALA A 331 -16.70 -9.60 -9.55
N LYS A 332 -16.88 -9.68 -10.87
CA LYS A 332 -17.99 -10.42 -11.49
C LYS A 332 -17.91 -11.91 -11.16
N ALA A 333 -16.72 -12.52 -11.24
CA ALA A 333 -16.53 -13.92 -10.90
C ALA A 333 -16.91 -14.18 -9.43
N LYS A 334 -16.42 -13.38 -8.49
CA LYS A 334 -16.79 -13.47 -7.06
C LYS A 334 -18.29 -13.31 -6.84
N TYR A 335 -18.93 -12.38 -7.54
CA TYR A 335 -20.39 -12.22 -7.48
C TYR A 335 -21.12 -13.46 -7.96
N LEU A 336 -20.76 -14.03 -9.11
CA LEU A 336 -21.35 -15.25 -9.64
C LEU A 336 -21.15 -16.43 -8.70
N MET A 337 -19.92 -16.61 -8.18
CA MET A 337 -19.61 -17.67 -7.22
C MET A 337 -20.45 -17.58 -5.94
N SER A 338 -20.83 -16.37 -5.52
CA SER A 338 -21.64 -16.16 -4.32
C SER A 338 -23.13 -16.42 -4.53
N ARG A 339 -23.61 -16.49 -5.78
CA ARG A 339 -25.03 -16.60 -6.14
C ARG A 339 -25.43 -17.93 -6.74
N ASP A 340 -24.48 -18.64 -7.35
CA ASP A 340 -24.73 -19.84 -8.13
C ASP A 340 -23.68 -20.92 -7.83
N THR A 341 -24.10 -22.01 -7.24
CA THR A 341 -23.21 -23.10 -6.84
C THR A 341 -22.57 -23.80 -8.04
N GLU A 342 -23.32 -23.99 -9.14
CA GLU A 342 -22.79 -24.64 -10.35
C GLU A 342 -21.76 -23.71 -11.03
N MET A 343 -22.07 -22.42 -11.12
CA MET A 343 -21.11 -21.44 -11.63
C MET A 343 -19.87 -21.35 -10.74
N SER A 344 -20.06 -21.40 -9.41
CA SER A 344 -18.93 -21.44 -8.46
C SER A 344 -18.02 -22.63 -8.72
N LYS A 345 -18.59 -23.82 -8.96
CA LYS A 345 -17.83 -25.02 -9.29
C LYS A 345 -17.03 -24.83 -10.59
N ARG A 346 -17.67 -24.39 -11.66
CA ARG A 346 -17.02 -24.16 -12.96
C ARG A 346 -15.90 -23.12 -12.88
N ILE A 347 -16.12 -22.01 -12.19
CA ILE A 347 -15.08 -20.99 -12.00
C ILE A 347 -13.92 -21.58 -11.21
N ASN A 348 -14.15 -22.33 -10.14
CA ASN A 348 -13.09 -22.98 -9.37
C ASN A 348 -12.29 -23.98 -10.22
N GLU A 349 -12.94 -24.76 -11.07
CA GLU A 349 -12.27 -25.67 -12.02
C GLU A 349 -11.35 -24.90 -12.98
N LEU A 350 -11.77 -23.76 -13.50
CA LEU A 350 -10.93 -22.89 -14.32
C LEU A 350 -9.76 -22.29 -13.51
N LEU A 351 -10.02 -21.84 -12.30
CA LEU A 351 -8.98 -21.29 -11.42
C LEU A 351 -7.90 -22.31 -11.06
N GLU A 352 -8.21 -23.63 -11.05
CA GLU A 352 -7.19 -24.67 -10.84
C GLU A 352 -6.08 -24.60 -11.90
N THR A 353 -6.39 -24.22 -13.12
CA THR A 353 -5.37 -24.06 -14.19
C THR A 353 -4.41 -22.92 -13.91
N LEU A 354 -4.85 -21.89 -13.15
CA LEU A 354 -4.05 -20.73 -12.77
C LEU A 354 -3.29 -20.91 -11.45
N ARG A 355 -3.54 -22.01 -10.72
CA ARG A 355 -2.91 -22.29 -9.42
C ARG A 355 -1.51 -22.91 -9.55
N ARG A 356 -1.01 -23.05 -10.75
CA ARG A 356 0.34 -23.57 -10.99
C ARG A 356 1.38 -22.66 -10.36
N PRO A 357 2.47 -23.24 -9.80
CA PRO A 357 3.53 -22.46 -9.24
C PRO A 357 4.11 -21.47 -10.23
N HIS A 358 4.41 -20.26 -9.74
CA HIS A 358 5.23 -19.33 -10.49
C HIS A 358 6.68 -19.51 -10.11
N GLU A 359 7.52 -19.57 -11.11
CA GLU A 359 8.95 -19.34 -10.93
C GLU A 359 9.20 -17.84 -10.94
N CYS A 360 9.97 -17.35 -9.98
CA CYS A 360 10.50 -16.01 -10.06
C CYS A 360 11.39 -15.92 -11.29
N ILE A 361 10.98 -15.11 -12.26
CA ILE A 361 11.76 -14.90 -13.47
C ILE A 361 12.73 -13.77 -13.19
N ASN A 362 14.00 -14.07 -13.29
CA ASN A 362 14.99 -13.02 -13.37
C ASN A 362 14.83 -12.31 -14.72
N LYS A 363 14.63 -10.99 -14.73
CA LYS A 363 14.49 -10.17 -15.95
C LYS A 363 15.61 -10.36 -16.99
N TYR A 364 16.71 -10.98 -16.60
CA TYR A 364 17.90 -11.21 -17.42
C TYR A 364 18.00 -12.61 -18.02
N GLY A 365 16.98 -13.44 -17.98
CA GLY A 365 17.09 -14.55 -18.89
C GLY A 365 16.70 -15.94 -18.49
N SER A 366 15.76 -16.14 -17.65
CA SER A 366 15.13 -17.46 -17.64
C SER A 366 13.99 -17.53 -18.66
N ALA A 367 13.79 -18.69 -19.20
CA ALA A 367 12.64 -18.97 -20.03
C ALA A 367 11.36 -18.69 -19.25
N ALA A 368 10.33 -18.20 -19.94
CA ALA A 368 9.00 -18.08 -19.36
C ALA A 368 8.60 -19.35 -18.62
N PRO A 369 7.92 -19.26 -17.46
CA PRO A 369 7.42 -20.44 -16.77
C PRO A 369 6.57 -21.31 -17.71
N ALA A 370 6.55 -22.62 -17.47
CA ALA A 370 5.75 -23.53 -18.30
C ALA A 370 4.27 -23.13 -18.37
N SER A 371 3.76 -22.45 -17.30
CA SER A 371 2.40 -21.89 -17.22
C SER A 371 2.13 -20.76 -18.23
N GLU A 372 3.14 -20.08 -18.73
CA GLU A 372 2.98 -19.01 -19.72
C GLU A 372 2.80 -19.57 -21.14
N LYS A 373 3.29 -20.78 -21.39
CA LYS A 373 3.15 -21.46 -22.68
C LYS A 373 1.81 -22.17 -22.84
N ASP A 374 1.10 -22.38 -21.73
CA ASP A 374 -0.15 -23.10 -21.67
C ASP A 374 -1.37 -22.16 -21.40
N ALA A 375 -1.12 -20.85 -21.21
CA ALA A 375 -2.15 -19.83 -21.03
C ALA A 375 -2.43 -19.07 -22.32
#